data_8bbfe7ba0cb6e0176d8dd070687b0c1f
#
_entry.id   8bbfe7ba0cb6e0176d8dd070687b0c1f
#
_cell.length_a   1.000
_cell.length_b   1.000
_cell.length_c   1.000
_cell.angle_alpha   90.00
_cell.angle_beta   90.00
_cell.angle_gamma   90.00
#
_symmetry.space_group_name_H-M   'P 1'
#
loop_
_entity.id
_entity.type
_entity.pdbx_description
1 polymer ?
#
loop_
_entity_poly.entity_id
_entity_poly.type
_entity_poly.pdbx_seq_one_letter_code
_entity_poly.pdbx_strand_id
1 'polypeptide(L)'
;AALVSEVRLPVRGYASELLEKADVIEMPAVEPREAVPRLRTQLEGNAGLLAQLFMKAKAVMLLERYAGDSEITSVVLCIDPATRKLGELPRLVGDWVERTHGADPTEREPNDNGLFVVFTKMDRELTDPVRRGERRVDLGARIASVLRDDLGREHGWPLEWTPSRAFDNVHLVRTAATK
;
A
#
# COMPACT_ATOMS: atom_id res chain seq x y z
N ALA A 1 23.21 -3.33 -5.00
CA ALA A 1 21.83 -3.00 -4.60
C ALA A 1 21.15 -4.13 -3.83
N ALA A 2 21.32 -5.40 -4.23
CA ALA A 2 20.65 -6.53 -3.56
C ALA A 2 20.99 -6.69 -2.07
N LEU A 3 22.20 -6.32 -1.65
CA LEU A 3 22.68 -6.43 -0.27
C LEU A 3 22.39 -5.20 0.59
N VAL A 4 21.94 -4.10 -0.01
CA VAL A 4 21.58 -2.90 0.73
C VAL A 4 20.19 -3.08 1.32
N SER A 5 20.06 -3.02 2.65
CA SER A 5 18.78 -3.12 3.35
C SER A 5 18.07 -1.76 3.44
N GLU A 6 18.83 -0.70 3.63
CA GLU A 6 18.32 0.65 3.85
C GLU A 6 19.30 1.69 3.30
N VAL A 7 18.78 2.78 2.76
CA VAL A 7 19.54 3.97 2.41
C VAL A 7 18.88 5.16 3.08
N ARG A 8 19.60 5.86 3.94
CA ARG A 8 19.11 7.08 4.60
C ARG A 8 19.57 8.31 3.84
N LEU A 9 18.64 9.12 3.41
CA LEU A 9 18.89 10.35 2.68
C LEU A 9 18.41 11.54 3.53
N PRO A 10 19.31 12.48 3.89
CA PRO A 10 18.88 13.69 4.58
C PRO A 10 18.12 14.59 3.60
N VAL A 11 16.89 14.95 3.94
CA VAL A 11 16.10 15.90 3.16
C VAL A 11 16.39 17.29 3.69
N ARG A 12 16.87 18.20 2.81
CA ARG A 12 17.16 19.60 3.15
C ARG A 12 16.30 20.54 2.29
N GLY A 13 15.84 21.62 2.88
CA GLY A 13 15.27 22.75 2.12
C GLY A 13 13.76 22.76 1.93
N TYR A 14 13.04 21.75 2.40
CA TYR A 14 11.58 21.79 2.48
C TYR A 14 11.18 21.48 3.92
N ALA A 15 10.97 22.53 4.70
CA ALA A 15 10.47 22.41 6.05
C ALA A 15 8.97 22.04 6.01
N SER A 16 8.69 20.77 5.84
CA SER A 16 7.40 20.24 6.29
C SER A 16 7.56 19.92 7.76
N GLU A 17 6.72 20.44 8.61
CA GLU A 17 6.71 20.13 10.05
C GLU A 17 6.66 18.62 10.31
N LEU A 18 6.04 17.87 9.39
CA LEU A 18 6.03 16.41 9.42
C LEU A 18 7.44 15.82 9.30
N LEU A 19 8.25 16.30 8.35
CA LEU A 19 9.60 15.77 8.10
C LEU A 19 10.62 16.21 9.16
N GLU A 20 10.29 17.20 9.98
CA GLU A 20 11.09 17.57 11.15
C GLU A 20 10.87 16.61 12.34
N LYS A 21 9.72 15.92 12.37
CA LYS A 21 9.28 15.11 13.50
C LYS A 21 9.20 13.62 13.18
N ALA A 22 9.30 13.24 11.92
CA ALA A 22 9.15 11.85 11.48
C ALA A 22 10.15 11.46 10.41
N ASP A 23 10.68 10.26 10.51
CA ASP A 23 11.39 9.61 9.43
C ASP A 23 10.38 8.99 8.44
N VAL A 24 10.62 9.15 7.15
CA VAL A 24 9.77 8.57 6.10
C VAL A 24 10.53 7.42 5.44
N ILE A 25 9.93 6.25 5.48
CA ILE A 25 10.47 5.05 4.85
C ILE A 25 9.66 4.76 3.57
N GLU A 26 10.33 4.78 2.43
CA GLU A 26 9.74 4.32 1.18
C GLU A 26 10.01 2.81 1.03
N MET A 27 8.92 2.05 0.86
CA MET A 27 8.99 0.62 0.59
C MET A 27 8.77 0.34 -0.89
N PRO A 28 9.57 -0.55 -1.51
CA PRO A 28 9.30 -0.99 -2.87
C PRO A 28 7.92 -1.61 -2.98
N ALA A 29 7.30 -1.50 -4.15
CA ALA A 29 6.01 -2.12 -4.41
C ALA A 29 6.06 -3.64 -4.14
N VAL A 30 5.11 -4.12 -3.35
CA VAL A 30 4.97 -5.55 -3.06
C VAL A 30 4.15 -6.17 -4.18
N GLU A 31 4.83 -6.88 -5.07
CA GLU A 31 4.17 -7.58 -6.16
C GLU A 31 3.57 -8.91 -5.70
N PRO A 32 2.51 -9.40 -6.40
CA PRO A 32 1.92 -10.70 -6.11
C PRO A 32 2.97 -11.81 -6.12
N ARG A 33 2.87 -12.74 -5.19
CA ARG A 33 3.66 -13.96 -5.22
C ARG A 33 3.17 -14.83 -6.37
N GLU A 34 3.99 -15.01 -7.37
CA GLU A 34 3.73 -15.97 -8.44
C GLU A 34 4.48 -17.26 -8.14
N ALA A 35 3.76 -18.38 -8.18
CA ALA A 35 4.41 -19.68 -8.14
C ALA A 35 5.26 -19.85 -9.40
N VAL A 36 6.56 -20.04 -9.22
CA VAL A 36 7.48 -20.30 -10.34
C VAL A 36 7.61 -21.81 -10.51
N PRO A 37 6.85 -22.42 -11.44
CA PRO A 37 6.92 -23.85 -11.67
C PRO A 37 8.30 -24.20 -12.23
N ARG A 38 8.87 -25.32 -11.81
CA ARG A 38 10.20 -25.78 -12.24
C ARG A 38 11.27 -24.71 -12.07
N LEU A 39 11.32 -24.05 -10.92
CA LEU A 39 12.22 -22.95 -10.61
C LEU A 39 13.67 -23.20 -11.07
N ARG A 40 14.20 -24.39 -10.80
CA ARG A 40 15.59 -24.76 -11.19
C ARG A 40 15.83 -24.62 -12.68
N THR A 41 14.94 -25.16 -13.51
CA THR A 41 15.05 -25.09 -14.98
C THR A 41 14.92 -23.65 -15.48
N GLN A 42 14.05 -22.85 -14.87
CA GLN A 42 13.90 -21.44 -15.24
C GLN A 42 15.12 -20.60 -14.84
N LEU A 43 15.73 -20.90 -13.71
CA LEU A 43 16.96 -20.22 -13.27
C LEU A 43 18.16 -20.53 -14.20
N GLU A 44 18.26 -21.75 -14.70
CA GLU A 44 19.31 -22.15 -15.66
C GLU A 44 19.19 -21.39 -16.99
N GLY A 45 17.95 -21.06 -17.40
CA GLY A 45 17.67 -20.33 -18.66
C GLY A 45 17.60 -18.80 -18.52
N ASN A 46 17.53 -18.26 -17.30
CA ASN A 46 17.32 -16.83 -17.05
C ASN A 46 18.13 -16.32 -15.85
N ALA A 47 19.32 -15.81 -16.13
CA ALA A 47 20.21 -15.28 -15.10
C ALA A 47 19.60 -14.09 -14.30
N GLY A 48 18.64 -13.35 -14.88
CA GLY A 48 17.98 -12.23 -14.21
C GLY A 48 16.87 -12.65 -13.24
N LEU A 49 16.30 -13.85 -13.41
CA LEU A 49 15.16 -14.31 -12.63
C LEU A 49 15.46 -14.40 -11.12
N LEU A 50 16.64 -14.90 -10.77
CA LEU A 50 17.07 -14.98 -9.36
C LEU A 50 17.09 -13.61 -8.70
N ALA A 51 17.64 -12.60 -9.39
CA ALA A 51 17.72 -11.24 -8.88
C ALA A 51 16.31 -10.64 -8.69
N GLN A 52 15.40 -10.89 -9.64
CA GLN A 52 14.01 -10.43 -9.54
C GLN A 52 13.29 -11.08 -8.36
N LEU A 53 13.36 -12.40 -8.21
CA LEU A 53 12.75 -13.13 -7.10
C LEU A 53 13.32 -12.69 -5.76
N PHE A 54 14.64 -12.46 -5.70
CA PHE A 54 15.29 -11.97 -4.50
C PHE A 54 14.80 -10.57 -4.12
N MET A 55 14.66 -9.64 -5.09
CA MET A 55 14.18 -8.30 -4.82
C MET A 55 12.71 -8.29 -4.35
N LYS A 56 11.86 -9.13 -4.95
CA LYS A 56 10.46 -9.30 -4.51
C LYS A 56 10.39 -9.84 -3.07
N ALA A 57 11.14 -10.89 -2.77
CA ALA A 57 11.19 -11.47 -1.43
C ALA A 57 11.73 -10.48 -0.38
N LYS A 58 12.75 -9.71 -0.77
CA LYS A 58 13.34 -8.69 0.09
C LYS A 58 12.36 -7.57 0.47
N ALA A 59 11.54 -7.10 -0.46
CA ALA A 59 10.55 -6.07 -0.18
C ALA A 59 9.55 -6.53 0.89
N VAL A 60 9.04 -7.76 0.75
CA VAL A 60 8.14 -8.37 1.75
C VAL A 60 8.83 -8.52 3.10
N MET A 61 10.05 -9.08 3.10
CA MET A 61 10.82 -9.30 4.34
C MET A 61 11.12 -7.99 5.09
N LEU A 62 11.46 -6.93 4.37
CA LEU A 62 11.72 -5.63 4.99
C LEU A 62 10.45 -5.06 5.62
N LEU A 63 9.32 -5.12 4.91
CA LEU A 63 8.05 -4.64 5.45
C LEU A 63 7.62 -5.46 6.68
N GLU A 64 7.73 -6.79 6.63
CA GLU A 64 7.43 -7.66 7.77
C GLU A 64 8.35 -7.37 8.97
N ARG A 65 9.64 -7.08 8.73
CA ARG A 65 10.57 -6.72 9.78
C ARG A 65 10.19 -5.41 10.44
N TYR A 66 10.04 -4.33 9.67
CA TYR A 66 9.69 -3.02 10.23
C TYR A 66 8.33 -3.01 10.93
N ALA A 67 7.36 -3.76 10.39
CA ALA A 67 6.06 -3.93 11.03
C ALA A 67 6.17 -4.76 12.32
N GLY A 68 7.03 -5.80 12.32
CA GLY A 68 7.23 -6.67 13.48
C GLY A 68 7.94 -5.98 14.65
N ASP A 69 8.91 -5.13 14.35
CA ASP A 69 9.70 -4.40 15.34
C ASP A 69 8.96 -3.15 15.88
N SER A 70 7.71 -2.91 15.43
CA SER A 70 6.90 -1.73 15.78
C SER A 70 7.59 -0.39 15.44
N GLU A 71 8.48 -0.40 14.46
CA GLU A 71 9.17 0.80 13.99
C GLU A 71 8.26 1.68 13.12
N ILE A 72 7.20 1.09 12.52
CA ILE A 72 6.23 1.81 11.69
C ILE A 72 5.06 2.24 12.56
N THR A 73 4.96 3.53 12.83
CA THR A 73 3.84 4.12 13.58
C THR A 73 2.67 4.53 12.69
N SER A 74 2.95 4.82 11.42
CA SER A 74 1.92 5.19 10.45
C SER A 74 2.24 4.62 9.07
N VAL A 75 1.21 4.24 8.34
CA VAL A 75 1.32 3.69 6.97
C VAL A 75 0.54 4.56 6.00
N VAL A 76 1.19 4.99 4.93
CA VAL A 76 0.55 5.62 3.78
C VAL A 76 0.52 4.60 2.64
N LEU A 77 -0.64 3.98 2.44
CA LEU A 77 -0.86 2.98 1.40
C LEU A 77 -1.24 3.68 0.09
N CYS A 78 -0.29 3.81 -0.82
CA CYS A 78 -0.52 4.42 -2.12
C CYS A 78 -1.07 3.41 -3.13
N ILE A 79 -2.26 3.64 -3.65
CA ILE A 79 -2.92 2.78 -4.64
C ILE A 79 -3.09 3.54 -5.95
N ASP A 80 -2.54 3.00 -7.03
CA ASP A 80 -2.85 3.46 -8.38
C ASP A 80 -4.20 2.87 -8.81
N PRO A 81 -5.19 3.68 -9.21
CA PRO A 81 -6.48 3.18 -9.68
C PRO A 81 -6.41 2.19 -10.84
N ALA A 82 -5.34 2.23 -11.63
CA ALA A 82 -5.11 1.27 -12.70
C ALA A 82 -4.63 -0.10 -12.21
N THR A 83 -4.19 -0.20 -10.95
CA THR A 83 -3.73 -1.46 -10.37
C THR A 83 -4.89 -2.42 -10.20
N ARG A 84 -4.79 -3.59 -10.82
CA ARG A 84 -5.86 -4.61 -10.79
C ARG A 84 -5.72 -5.61 -9.65
N LYS A 85 -4.53 -5.73 -9.07
CA LYS A 85 -4.24 -6.68 -7.99
C LYS A 85 -3.26 -6.05 -7.02
N LEU A 86 -3.61 -6.04 -5.75
CA LEU A 86 -2.76 -5.52 -4.68
C LEU A 86 -1.73 -6.55 -4.15
N GLY A 87 -1.75 -7.77 -4.68
CA GLY A 87 -0.79 -8.81 -4.30
C GLY A 87 -0.88 -9.21 -2.83
N GLU A 88 0.24 -9.15 -2.13
CA GLU A 88 0.36 -9.46 -0.69
C GLU A 88 0.05 -8.24 0.20
N LEU A 89 -0.14 -7.05 -0.37
CA LEU A 89 -0.38 -5.83 0.42
C LEU A 89 -1.58 -5.93 1.37
N PRO A 90 -2.74 -6.51 0.98
CA PRO A 90 -3.88 -6.63 1.89
C PRO A 90 -3.53 -7.39 3.16
N ARG A 91 -2.83 -8.51 3.03
CA ARG A 91 -2.38 -9.31 4.16
C ARG A 91 -1.38 -8.54 5.04
N LEU A 92 -0.35 -7.95 4.43
CA LEU A 92 0.70 -7.24 5.17
C LEU A 92 0.15 -6.02 5.92
N VAL A 93 -0.76 -5.27 5.28
CA VAL A 93 -1.42 -4.14 5.93
C VAL A 93 -2.37 -4.61 7.03
N GLY A 94 -3.11 -5.70 6.80
CA GLY A 94 -3.97 -6.31 7.80
C GLY A 94 -3.20 -6.77 9.02
N ASP A 95 -2.11 -7.51 8.82
CA ASP A 95 -1.21 -7.96 9.90
C ASP A 95 -0.63 -6.75 10.69
N TRP A 96 -0.29 -5.65 10.01
CA TRP A 96 0.17 -4.43 10.67
C TRP A 96 -0.95 -3.77 11.47
N VAL A 97 -2.16 -3.66 10.93
CA VAL A 97 -3.32 -3.10 11.66
C VAL A 97 -3.61 -3.91 12.93
N GLU A 98 -3.65 -5.23 12.82
CA GLU A 98 -3.92 -6.10 13.98
C GLU A 98 -2.87 -5.95 15.08
N ARG A 99 -1.59 -5.81 14.72
CA ARG A 99 -0.51 -5.65 15.70
C ARG A 99 -0.46 -4.27 16.36
N THR A 100 -0.82 -3.22 15.63
CA THR A 100 -0.64 -1.84 16.10
C THR A 100 -1.93 -1.23 16.64
N HIS A 101 -3.08 -1.63 16.12
CA HIS A 101 -4.38 -1.06 16.46
C HIS A 101 -5.32 -2.07 17.12
N GLY A 102 -5.07 -3.38 16.96
CA GLY A 102 -5.88 -4.46 17.48
C GLY A 102 -6.67 -5.22 16.42
N ALA A 103 -6.98 -6.47 16.71
CA ALA A 103 -7.74 -7.35 15.82
C ALA A 103 -9.22 -6.98 15.78
N ASP A 104 -9.78 -6.59 16.92
CA ASP A 104 -11.20 -6.27 17.07
C ASP A 104 -11.50 -4.78 16.94
N PRO A 105 -12.69 -4.40 16.42
CA PRO A 105 -13.12 -3.00 16.34
C PRO A 105 -13.06 -2.24 17.67
N THR A 106 -13.36 -2.91 18.78
CA THR A 106 -13.32 -2.35 20.13
C THR A 106 -11.89 -2.06 20.61
N GLU A 107 -10.92 -2.85 20.18
CA GLU A 107 -9.50 -2.62 20.49
C GLU A 107 -8.96 -1.44 19.69
N ARG A 108 -9.49 -1.22 18.48
CA ARG A 108 -9.07 -0.11 17.61
C ARG A 108 -9.66 1.24 18.00
N GLU A 109 -10.81 1.25 18.69
CA GLU A 109 -11.53 2.48 19.03
C GLU A 109 -10.70 3.52 19.81
N PRO A 110 -9.89 3.14 20.83
CA PRO A 110 -9.10 4.09 21.59
C PRO A 110 -7.81 4.55 20.88
N ASN A 111 -7.46 3.94 19.76
CA ASN A 111 -6.20 4.20 19.07
C ASN A 111 -6.37 5.23 17.96
N ASP A 112 -5.40 6.14 17.85
CA ASP A 112 -5.33 7.05 16.71
C ASP A 112 -5.14 6.25 15.41
N ASN A 113 -5.84 6.67 14.35
CA ASN A 113 -5.74 6.02 13.06
C ASN A 113 -4.43 6.39 12.35
N GLY A 114 -3.46 5.49 12.40
CA GLY A 114 -2.16 5.63 11.73
C GLY A 114 -2.14 5.12 10.28
N LEU A 115 -3.28 4.63 9.74
CA LEU A 115 -3.38 4.15 8.37
C LEU A 115 -4.02 5.20 7.46
N PHE A 116 -3.38 5.50 6.34
CA PHE A 116 -3.87 6.40 5.30
C PHE A 116 -3.95 5.64 3.99
N VAL A 117 -5.13 5.48 3.41
CA VAL A 117 -5.30 4.91 2.07
C VAL A 117 -5.38 6.05 1.06
N VAL A 118 -4.40 6.11 0.16
CA VAL A 118 -4.24 7.22 -0.78
C VAL A 118 -4.36 6.71 -2.22
N PHE A 119 -5.42 7.11 -2.90
CA PHE A 119 -5.55 6.86 -4.34
C PHE A 119 -4.78 7.93 -5.10
N THR A 120 -3.73 7.49 -5.79
CA THR A 120 -2.82 8.36 -6.56
C THR A 120 -3.23 8.45 -8.02
N LYS A 121 -2.63 9.39 -8.78
CA LYS A 121 -2.83 9.54 -10.24
C LYS A 121 -4.30 9.72 -10.67
N MET A 122 -5.09 10.34 -9.81
CA MET A 122 -6.52 10.57 -10.08
C MET A 122 -6.78 11.46 -11.28
N ASP A 123 -5.78 12.21 -11.76
CA ASP A 123 -5.88 13.01 -12.99
C ASP A 123 -6.33 12.17 -14.19
N ARG A 124 -5.81 10.94 -14.30
CA ARG A 124 -6.13 10.03 -15.40
C ARG A 124 -7.60 9.62 -15.42
N GLU A 125 -8.20 9.49 -14.25
CA GLU A 125 -9.61 9.11 -14.10
C GLU A 125 -10.55 10.33 -14.29
N LEU A 126 -10.07 11.55 -13.99
CA LEU A 126 -10.86 12.76 -14.02
C LEU A 126 -10.79 13.52 -15.35
N THR A 127 -9.66 13.41 -16.08
CA THR A 127 -9.37 14.24 -17.26
C THR A 127 -9.53 13.53 -18.61
N ASP A 128 -9.76 12.22 -18.66
CA ASP A 128 -9.88 11.49 -19.92
C ASP A 128 -11.22 11.79 -20.63
N PRO A 129 -11.25 12.64 -21.66
CA PRO A 129 -12.49 13.00 -22.37
C PRO A 129 -13.04 11.87 -23.22
N VAL A 130 -12.25 10.89 -23.58
CA VAL A 130 -12.66 9.73 -24.41
C VAL A 130 -13.59 8.81 -23.62
N ARG A 131 -13.42 8.77 -22.32
CA ARG A 131 -14.30 7.99 -21.43
C ARG A 131 -15.61 8.70 -21.07
N ARG A 132 -15.83 9.94 -21.53
CA ARG A 132 -17.08 10.67 -21.30
C ARG A 132 -18.30 10.10 -22.02
N GLY A 133 -18.12 9.27 -23.02
CA GLY A 133 -19.21 8.58 -23.74
C GLY A 133 -19.57 7.21 -23.17
N GLU A 134 -18.65 6.58 -22.45
CA GLU A 134 -18.89 5.31 -21.78
C GLU A 134 -19.02 5.56 -20.29
N ARG A 135 -20.23 5.33 -19.76
CA ARG A 135 -20.58 5.25 -18.33
C ARG A 135 -19.52 5.90 -17.39
N ARG A 136 -19.85 7.04 -16.81
CA ARG A 136 -19.07 7.62 -15.71
C ARG A 136 -18.63 6.46 -14.81
N VAL A 137 -17.32 6.19 -14.74
CA VAL A 137 -16.79 5.26 -13.76
C VAL A 137 -17.21 5.84 -12.42
N ASP A 138 -18.08 5.14 -11.71
CA ASP A 138 -18.46 5.54 -10.37
C ASP A 138 -17.22 5.35 -9.47
N LEU A 139 -16.50 6.44 -9.26
CA LEU A 139 -15.28 6.47 -8.47
C LEU A 139 -15.56 5.98 -7.04
N GLY A 140 -16.71 6.34 -6.49
CA GLY A 140 -17.13 5.87 -5.18
C GLY A 140 -17.30 4.36 -5.13
N ALA A 141 -17.97 3.78 -6.13
CA ALA A 141 -18.10 2.32 -6.23
C ALA A 141 -16.74 1.62 -6.39
N ARG A 142 -15.80 2.23 -7.13
CA ARG A 142 -14.46 1.67 -7.30
C ARG A 142 -13.64 1.70 -6.01
N ILE A 143 -13.65 2.82 -5.29
CA ILE A 143 -13.00 2.95 -3.99
C ILE A 143 -13.58 1.93 -3.02
N ALA A 144 -14.92 1.85 -2.95
CA ALA A 144 -15.61 0.89 -2.11
C ALA A 144 -15.26 -0.56 -2.47
N SER A 145 -15.11 -0.89 -3.77
CA SER A 145 -14.67 -2.22 -4.21
C SER A 145 -13.23 -2.52 -3.75
N VAL A 146 -12.29 -1.59 -3.88
CA VAL A 146 -10.91 -1.79 -3.41
C VAL A 146 -10.88 -2.02 -1.89
N LEU A 147 -11.60 -1.22 -1.13
CA LEU A 147 -11.66 -1.37 0.32
C LEU A 147 -12.30 -2.69 0.73
N ARG A 148 -13.41 -3.07 0.11
CA ARG A 148 -14.18 -4.27 0.48
C ARG A 148 -13.58 -5.55 -0.11
N ASP A 149 -13.31 -5.54 -1.42
CA ASP A 149 -13.05 -6.77 -2.17
C ASP A 149 -11.55 -7.10 -2.24
N ASP A 150 -10.69 -6.08 -2.18
CA ASP A 150 -9.25 -6.26 -2.20
C ASP A 150 -8.65 -6.22 -0.79
N LEU A 151 -8.79 -5.11 -0.07
CA LEU A 151 -8.21 -4.94 1.28
C LEU A 151 -9.00 -5.70 2.35
N GLY A 152 -10.32 -5.74 2.24
CA GLY A 152 -11.21 -6.39 3.19
C GLY A 152 -11.43 -7.89 2.98
N ARG A 153 -10.78 -8.50 2.00
CA ARG A 153 -10.99 -9.92 1.68
C ARG A 153 -10.60 -10.85 2.82
N GLU A 154 -9.46 -10.60 3.45
CA GLU A 154 -8.89 -11.43 4.50
C GLU A 154 -9.09 -10.82 5.89
N HIS A 155 -9.24 -9.51 5.96
CA HIS A 155 -9.35 -8.74 7.19
C HIS A 155 -10.58 -7.84 7.17
N GLY A 156 -11.36 -7.88 8.24
CA GLY A 156 -12.62 -7.10 8.35
C GLY A 156 -12.43 -5.60 8.58
N TRP A 157 -11.20 -5.12 8.88
CA TRP A 157 -10.94 -3.75 9.27
C TRP A 157 -11.45 -2.64 8.31
N PRO A 158 -11.47 -2.83 6.97
CA PRO A 158 -11.99 -1.79 6.08
C PRO A 158 -13.49 -1.57 6.22
N LEU A 159 -14.23 -2.62 6.56
CA LEU A 159 -15.68 -2.57 6.70
C LEU A 159 -16.15 -2.15 8.08
N GLU A 160 -15.36 -2.45 9.10
CA GLU A 160 -15.62 -2.08 10.47
C GLU A 160 -14.30 -1.74 11.18
N TRP A 161 -13.92 -0.46 11.11
CA TRP A 161 -12.72 0.04 11.78
C TRP A 161 -12.90 0.14 13.29
N THR A 162 -13.97 0.78 13.71
CA THR A 162 -14.44 0.81 15.10
C THR A 162 -15.87 0.31 15.15
N PRO A 163 -16.45 0.00 16.33
CA PRO A 163 -17.82 -0.49 16.40
C PRO A 163 -18.80 0.36 15.59
N SER A 164 -19.49 -0.26 14.64
CA SER A 164 -20.47 0.36 13.73
C SER A 164 -19.93 1.46 12.80
N ARG A 165 -18.60 1.58 12.64
CA ARG A 165 -17.98 2.57 11.77
C ARG A 165 -16.96 1.94 10.84
N ALA A 166 -17.15 2.08 9.54
CA ALA A 166 -16.20 1.68 8.53
C ALA A 166 -14.95 2.57 8.55
N PHE A 167 -13.86 2.06 7.95
CA PHE A 167 -12.65 2.83 7.72
C PHE A 167 -12.92 3.99 6.75
N ASP A 168 -12.54 5.20 7.13
CA ASP A 168 -12.83 6.43 6.37
C ASP A 168 -11.60 7.31 6.07
N ASN A 169 -10.39 6.90 6.54
CA ASN A 169 -9.16 7.66 6.29
C ASN A 169 -8.64 7.41 4.85
N VAL A 170 -9.43 7.84 3.88
CA VAL A 170 -9.22 7.63 2.44
C VAL A 170 -9.03 8.97 1.74
N HIS A 171 -7.96 9.09 0.98
CA HIS A 171 -7.56 10.32 0.31
C HIS A 171 -7.40 10.13 -1.19
N LEU A 172 -7.73 11.17 -1.95
CA LEU A 172 -7.58 11.21 -3.39
C LEU A 172 -6.53 12.27 -3.75
N VAL A 173 -5.48 11.85 -4.43
CA VAL A 173 -4.38 12.74 -4.83
C VAL A 173 -4.30 12.84 -6.35
N ARG A 174 -4.28 14.07 -6.84
CA ARG A 174 -4.02 14.41 -8.24
C ARG A 174 -2.82 15.32 -8.35
N THR A 175 -2.15 15.31 -9.48
CA THR A 175 -1.11 16.28 -9.80
C THR A 175 -1.75 17.66 -9.93
N ALA A 176 -1.18 18.67 -9.30
CA ALA A 176 -1.61 20.04 -9.54
C ALA A 176 -1.38 20.37 -11.01
N ALA A 177 -2.40 20.86 -11.71
CA ALA A 177 -2.23 21.31 -13.07
C ALA A 177 -1.15 22.41 -13.08
N THR A 178 0.01 22.12 -13.67
CA THR A 178 1.01 23.13 -14.00
C THR A 178 0.36 24.08 -14.98
N LYS A 179 0.23 25.35 -14.58
CA LYS A 179 -0.23 26.44 -15.45
C LYS A 179 0.81 26.73 -16.50
#